data_33978e9f85980592d23a7b4c4fb3ab52
#
_entry.id   33978e9f85980592d23a7b4c4fb3ab52
#
_cell.length_a   1.000
_cell.length_b   1.000
_cell.length_c   1.000
_cell.angle_alpha   90.00
_cell.angle_beta   90.00
_cell.angle_gamma   90.00
#
_symmetry.space_group_name_H-M   'P 1'
#
loop_
_entity.id
_entity.type
_entity.pdbx_description
1 polymer ?
#
loop_
_entity_poly.entity_id
_entity_poly.type
_entity_poly.pdbx_seq_one_letter_code
_entity_poly.pdbx_strand_id
1 'polypeptide(L)'
;MNDYINEIIDAVMDLAENTQPYADIVRGPLPPDNGIAVYMATGNPDTTFLNKRIVYDFTLTLNGKNASQQAVSAALNAIHTALTTATEYPATDNWEICDVETIALPSYLNREENNQYLYGSSLRVRAYSY
;
A
#
# COMPACT_ATOMS: atom_id res chain seq x y z
N MET A 1 -20.36 -14.81 -1.64
CA MET A 1 -18.91 -14.87 -1.34
C MET A 1 -18.45 -13.49 -0.91
N ASN A 2 -17.82 -13.41 0.24
CA ASN A 2 -17.30 -12.14 0.73
C ASN A 2 -15.94 -11.87 0.09
N ASP A 3 -15.81 -10.70 -0.44
CA ASP A 3 -14.53 -10.21 -0.93
C ASP A 3 -13.89 -9.35 0.15
N TYR A 4 -12.78 -9.80 0.69
CA TYR A 4 -12.09 -9.12 1.78
C TYR A 4 -10.99 -8.18 1.30
N ILE A 5 -10.82 -8.01 -0.02
CA ILE A 5 -9.73 -7.18 -0.56
C ILE A 5 -9.73 -5.78 0.03
N ASN A 6 -10.90 -5.13 0.10
CA ASN A 6 -10.96 -3.77 0.63
C ASN A 6 -10.60 -3.70 2.11
N GLU A 7 -11.03 -4.69 2.90
CA GLU A 7 -10.65 -4.76 4.31
C GLU A 7 -9.15 -4.98 4.47
N ILE A 8 -8.57 -5.82 3.64
CA ILE A 8 -7.13 -6.12 3.66
C ILE A 8 -6.33 -4.87 3.30
N ILE A 9 -6.73 -4.14 2.25
CA ILE A 9 -6.07 -2.90 1.86
C ILE A 9 -6.16 -1.87 2.99
N ASP A 10 -7.33 -1.71 3.59
CA ASP A 10 -7.51 -0.78 4.70
C ASP A 10 -6.62 -1.16 5.88
N ALA A 11 -6.50 -2.44 6.20
CA ALA A 11 -5.62 -2.91 7.28
C ALA A 11 -4.15 -2.63 6.97
N VAL A 12 -3.71 -2.82 5.73
CA VAL A 12 -2.35 -2.48 5.31
C VAL A 12 -2.11 -0.98 5.46
N MET A 13 -3.08 -0.16 5.06
CA MET A 13 -2.96 1.29 5.17
C MET A 13 -2.97 1.77 6.61
N ASP A 14 -3.75 1.14 7.49
CA ASP A 14 -3.71 1.45 8.91
C ASP A 14 -2.32 1.18 9.50
N LEU A 15 -1.69 0.09 9.09
CA LEU A 15 -0.32 -0.20 9.50
C LEU A 15 0.65 0.85 8.96
N ALA A 16 0.46 1.28 7.72
CA ALA A 16 1.28 2.33 7.11
C ALA A 16 1.11 3.68 7.82
N GLU A 17 -0.11 4.01 8.26
CA GLU A 17 -0.39 5.27 8.98
C GLU A 17 0.36 5.34 10.32
N ASN A 18 0.73 4.21 10.90
CA ASN A 18 1.50 4.19 12.14
C ASN A 18 2.91 4.81 11.97
N THR A 19 3.39 4.99 10.75
CA THR A 19 4.66 5.69 10.50
C THR A 19 4.54 7.20 10.61
N GLN A 20 3.31 7.70 10.80
CA GLN A 20 3.00 9.13 10.89
C GLN A 20 3.48 9.92 9.67
N PRO A 21 2.99 9.56 8.47
CA PRO A 21 3.37 10.28 7.25
C PRO A 21 2.85 11.72 7.28
N TYR A 22 3.39 12.56 6.39
CA TYR A 22 3.02 13.98 6.37
C TYR A 22 1.57 14.26 5.98
N ALA A 23 0.85 13.26 5.49
CA ALA A 23 -0.56 13.38 5.11
C ALA A 23 -1.24 12.03 5.29
N ASP A 24 -2.55 12.06 5.43
CA ASP A 24 -3.35 10.84 5.46
C ASP A 24 -3.26 10.14 4.11
N ILE A 25 -3.16 8.83 4.14
CA ILE A 25 -3.13 8.03 2.92
C ILE A 25 -4.56 7.87 2.41
N VAL A 26 -4.82 8.40 1.20
CA VAL A 26 -6.14 8.28 0.59
C VAL A 26 -6.15 7.16 -0.45
N ARG A 27 -7.29 6.56 -0.64
CA ARG A 27 -7.48 5.55 -1.69
C ARG A 27 -8.00 6.22 -2.94
N GLY A 28 -7.25 6.06 -4.05
CA GLY A 28 -7.63 6.63 -5.33
C GLY A 28 -6.69 7.74 -5.79
N PRO A 29 -7.22 8.80 -6.41
CA PRO A 29 -6.38 9.85 -6.96
C PRO A 29 -5.62 10.63 -5.89
N LEU A 30 -4.39 11.01 -6.20
CA LEU A 30 -3.60 11.88 -5.32
C LEU A 30 -4.25 13.23 -5.17
N PRO A 31 -4.27 13.76 -3.93
CA PRO A 31 -4.60 15.18 -3.72
C PRO A 31 -3.66 16.09 -4.51
N PRO A 32 -4.06 17.30 -4.85
CA PRO A 32 -3.22 18.20 -5.65
C PRO A 32 -1.95 18.66 -4.95
N ASP A 33 -1.95 18.75 -3.62
CA ASP A 33 -0.81 19.23 -2.85
C ASP A 33 -0.53 18.32 -1.67
N ASN A 34 0.75 18.00 -1.46
CA ASN A 34 1.26 17.32 -0.26
C ASN A 34 0.42 16.10 0.16
N GLY A 35 0.15 15.22 -0.79
CA GLY A 35 -0.70 14.06 -0.56
C GLY A 35 0.04 12.73 -0.67
N ILE A 36 -0.59 11.69 -0.17
CA ILE A 36 -0.17 10.30 -0.34
C ILE A 36 -1.42 9.51 -0.73
N ALA A 37 -1.30 8.67 -1.74
CA ALA A 37 -2.43 7.88 -2.21
C ALA A 37 -1.99 6.44 -2.53
N VAL A 38 -2.94 5.53 -2.42
CA VAL A 38 -2.74 4.13 -2.76
C VAL A 38 -3.89 3.65 -3.64
N TYR A 39 -3.57 2.79 -4.58
CA TYR A 39 -4.59 2.08 -5.35
C TYR A 39 -4.08 0.71 -5.78
N MET A 40 -5.01 -0.20 -6.02
CA MET A 40 -4.68 -1.53 -6.50
C MET A 40 -4.36 -1.46 -7.99
N ALA A 41 -3.13 -1.77 -8.35
CA ALA A 41 -2.68 -1.73 -9.73
C ALA A 41 -2.99 -3.03 -10.47
N THR A 42 -2.73 -4.16 -9.81
CA THR A 42 -2.96 -5.49 -10.38
C THR A 42 -3.39 -6.42 -9.27
N GLY A 43 -4.35 -7.26 -9.54
CA GLY A 43 -4.78 -8.27 -8.60
C GLY A 43 -4.98 -9.60 -9.28
N ASN A 44 -4.45 -10.63 -8.68
CA ASN A 44 -4.75 -12.01 -9.05
C ASN A 44 -5.63 -12.59 -7.98
N PRO A 45 -6.91 -12.76 -8.23
CA PRO A 45 -7.83 -13.11 -7.16
C PRO A 45 -7.78 -14.56 -6.76
N ASP A 46 -6.75 -15.38 -7.12
CA ASP A 46 -7.32 -16.62 -7.16
C ASP A 46 -6.49 -17.79 -7.29
N THR A 47 -6.05 -18.17 -6.14
CA THR A 47 -5.93 -19.59 -5.95
C THR A 47 -6.96 -20.00 -4.91
N THR A 48 -7.99 -20.73 -5.33
CA THR A 48 -8.95 -21.31 -4.41
C THR A 48 -8.46 -22.73 -4.07
N PHE A 49 -8.24 -22.98 -2.78
CA PHE A 49 -7.86 -24.31 -2.31
C PHE A 49 -9.08 -25.23 -2.17
N LEU A 50 -8.82 -26.52 -2.01
CA LEU A 50 -9.87 -27.52 -1.82
C LEU A 50 -10.79 -27.21 -0.63
N ASN A 51 -10.27 -26.53 0.39
CA ASN A 51 -11.06 -26.12 1.55
C ASN A 51 -11.75 -24.77 1.35
N LYS A 52 -11.81 -24.28 0.13
CA LYS A 52 -12.42 -23.02 -0.26
C LYS A 52 -11.71 -21.78 0.28
N ARG A 53 -10.47 -21.92 0.70
CA ARG A 53 -9.65 -20.74 1.01
C ARG A 53 -9.30 -20.01 -0.27
N ILE A 54 -9.32 -18.69 -0.20
CA ILE A 54 -8.90 -17.83 -1.31
C ILE A 54 -7.58 -17.20 -0.93
N VAL A 55 -6.59 -17.33 -1.80
CA VAL A 55 -5.34 -16.60 -1.68
C VAL A 55 -5.46 -15.32 -2.49
N TYR A 56 -5.23 -14.20 -1.82
CA TYR A 56 -5.17 -12.90 -2.47
C TYR A 56 -3.71 -12.56 -2.73
N ASP A 57 -3.41 -12.18 -3.95
CA ASP A 57 -2.06 -11.78 -4.34
C ASP A 57 -2.22 -10.58 -5.26
N PHE A 58 -1.90 -9.39 -4.75
CA PHE A 58 -2.17 -8.17 -5.51
C PHE A 58 -1.07 -7.14 -5.27
N THR A 59 -0.99 -6.21 -6.21
CA THR A 59 -0.02 -5.12 -6.18
C THR A 59 -0.74 -3.82 -5.86
N LEU A 60 -0.19 -3.10 -4.89
CA LEU A 60 -0.62 -1.75 -4.55
C LEU A 60 0.38 -0.76 -5.10
N THR A 61 -0.12 0.28 -5.76
CA THR A 61 0.69 1.44 -6.13
C THR A 61 0.55 2.48 -5.02
N LEU A 62 1.69 2.90 -4.47
CA LEU A 62 1.75 3.91 -3.42
C LEU A 62 2.49 5.12 -3.97
N ASN A 63 1.76 6.20 -4.16
CA ASN A 63 2.29 7.44 -4.71
C ASN A 63 2.23 8.55 -3.67
N GLY A 64 3.15 9.48 -3.78
CA GLY A 64 3.15 10.65 -2.93
C GLY A 64 3.63 11.87 -3.68
N LYS A 65 3.21 13.03 -3.22
CA LYS A 65 3.73 14.28 -3.71
C LYS A 65 3.90 15.27 -2.55
N ASN A 66 4.90 16.11 -2.67
CA ASN A 66 5.19 17.15 -1.68
C ASN A 66 6.08 18.20 -2.33
N ALA A 67 5.99 19.43 -1.83
CA ALA A 67 6.90 20.51 -2.25
C ALA A 67 8.33 20.20 -1.83
N SER A 68 8.53 19.37 -0.82
CA SER A 68 9.85 18.90 -0.39
C SER A 68 10.08 17.48 -0.94
N GLN A 69 11.08 17.36 -1.80
CA GLN A 69 11.47 16.06 -2.35
C GLN A 69 11.90 15.08 -1.26
N GLN A 70 12.62 15.58 -0.25
CA GLN A 70 13.05 14.75 0.87
C GLN A 70 11.86 14.25 1.70
N ALA A 71 10.85 15.08 1.88
CA ALA A 71 9.68 14.71 2.67
C ALA A 71 8.92 13.55 2.03
N VAL A 72 8.66 13.61 0.72
CA VAL A 72 7.93 12.54 0.04
C VAL A 72 8.76 11.26 -0.03
N SER A 73 10.05 11.36 -0.34
CA SER A 73 10.93 10.21 -0.38
C SER A 73 11.02 9.53 0.99
N ALA A 74 11.24 10.30 2.04
CA ALA A 74 11.34 9.77 3.40
C ALA A 74 10.05 9.10 3.86
N ALA A 75 8.91 9.73 3.58
CA ALA A 75 7.61 9.18 3.98
C ALA A 75 7.31 7.85 3.30
N LEU A 76 7.51 7.78 1.99
CA LEU A 76 7.25 6.54 1.25
C LEU A 76 8.23 5.43 1.64
N ASN A 77 9.49 5.76 1.84
CA ASN A 77 10.49 4.77 2.29
C ASN A 77 10.16 4.25 3.70
N ALA A 78 9.72 5.12 4.60
CA ALA A 78 9.31 4.71 5.94
C ALA A 78 8.12 3.75 5.89
N ILE A 79 7.15 4.01 5.03
CA ILE A 79 5.99 3.13 4.84
C ILE A 79 6.44 1.77 4.31
N HIS A 80 7.28 1.73 3.28
CA HIS A 80 7.80 0.48 2.74
C HIS A 80 8.56 -0.32 3.79
N THR A 81 9.41 0.33 4.56
CA THR A 81 10.19 -0.34 5.61
C THR A 81 9.25 -0.92 6.67
N ALA A 82 8.29 -0.15 7.15
CA ALA A 82 7.36 -0.62 8.17
C ALA A 82 6.54 -1.81 7.69
N LEU A 83 6.06 -1.78 6.46
CA LEU A 83 5.22 -2.84 5.92
C LEU A 83 6.01 -4.12 5.61
N THR A 84 7.24 -4.00 5.15
CA THR A 84 8.02 -5.17 4.71
C THR A 84 8.83 -5.81 5.84
N THR A 85 9.03 -5.11 6.96
CA THR A 85 9.80 -5.64 8.09
C THR A 85 8.94 -5.96 9.30
N ALA A 86 7.62 -5.86 9.19
CA ALA A 86 6.72 -6.18 10.29
C ALA A 86 6.87 -7.65 10.70
N THR A 87 6.89 -7.90 12.00
CA THR A 87 6.94 -9.27 12.53
C THR A 87 5.57 -9.90 12.60
N GLU A 88 4.55 -9.07 12.65
CA GLU A 88 3.14 -9.49 12.67
C GLU A 88 2.35 -8.61 11.72
N TYR A 89 1.49 -9.25 10.94
CA TYR A 89 0.59 -8.54 10.04
C TYR A 89 -0.85 -8.63 10.55
N PRO A 90 -1.70 -7.65 10.18
CA PRO A 90 -3.10 -7.69 10.57
C PRO A 90 -3.80 -8.97 10.17
N ALA A 91 -4.67 -9.44 11.04
CA ALA A 91 -5.49 -10.61 10.80
C ALA A 91 -6.84 -10.45 11.49
N THR A 92 -7.85 -11.10 10.95
CA THR A 92 -9.17 -11.19 11.55
C THR A 92 -9.61 -12.65 11.60
N ASP A 93 -10.80 -12.91 12.10
CA ASP A 93 -11.35 -14.26 12.09
C ASP A 93 -11.62 -14.77 10.66
N ASN A 94 -11.64 -13.88 9.69
CA ASN A 94 -12.00 -14.20 8.31
C ASN A 94 -10.82 -14.26 7.36
N TRP A 95 -9.75 -13.55 7.66
CA TRP A 95 -8.58 -13.47 6.77
C TRP A 95 -7.32 -13.10 7.56
N GLU A 96 -6.17 -13.37 6.95
CA GLU A 96 -4.90 -12.87 7.49
C GLU A 96 -3.95 -12.49 6.35
N ILE A 97 -3.12 -11.50 6.61
CA ILE A 97 -2.06 -11.09 5.69
C ILE A 97 -0.83 -11.92 6.00
N CYS A 98 -0.27 -12.55 4.97
CA CYS A 98 0.89 -13.41 5.12
C CYS A 98 2.19 -12.66 4.93
N ASP A 99 2.20 -11.71 3.98
CA ASP A 99 3.44 -11.09 3.55
C ASP A 99 3.15 -9.78 2.81
N VAL A 100 4.06 -8.83 2.97
CA VAL A 100 4.08 -7.60 2.17
C VAL A 100 5.52 -7.39 1.73
N GLU A 101 5.73 -7.23 0.43
CA GLU A 101 7.07 -7.01 -0.10
C GLU A 101 7.09 -5.82 -1.06
N THR A 102 8.24 -5.17 -1.17
CA THR A 102 8.44 -4.08 -2.11
C THR A 102 8.72 -4.65 -3.49
N ILE A 103 7.93 -4.22 -4.48
CA ILE A 103 8.19 -4.53 -5.88
C ILE A 103 9.07 -3.46 -6.49
N ALA A 104 8.72 -2.20 -6.26
CA ALA A 104 9.50 -1.06 -6.73
C ALA A 104 9.66 -0.06 -5.61
N LEU A 105 10.91 0.26 -5.29
CA LEU A 105 11.23 1.28 -4.28
C LEU A 105 10.72 2.64 -4.70
N PRO A 106 10.40 3.52 -3.75
CA PRO A 106 10.00 4.88 -4.06
C PRO A 106 11.04 5.58 -4.94
N SER A 107 10.58 6.13 -6.04
CA SER A 107 11.45 6.82 -6.98
C SER A 107 10.77 8.05 -7.56
N TYR A 108 11.59 9.01 -7.95
CA TYR A 108 11.13 10.24 -8.57
C TYR A 108 10.48 9.94 -9.92
N LEU A 109 9.28 10.46 -10.11
CA LEU A 109 8.55 10.32 -11.38
C LEU A 109 8.52 11.63 -12.15
N ASN A 110 8.19 12.74 -11.44
CA ASN A 110 7.93 14.00 -12.11
C ASN A 110 7.87 15.13 -11.09
N ARG A 111 8.10 16.35 -11.58
CA ARG A 111 7.81 17.58 -10.84
C ARG A 111 6.65 18.26 -11.54
N GLU A 112 5.57 18.49 -10.80
CA GLU A 112 4.36 19.08 -11.35
C GLU A 112 4.44 20.59 -11.41
N GLU A 113 3.55 21.21 -12.20
CA GLU A 113 3.55 22.65 -12.41
C GLU A 113 3.36 23.46 -11.10
N ASN A 114 2.68 22.88 -10.11
CA ASN A 114 2.49 23.49 -8.80
C ASN A 114 3.67 23.28 -7.85
N ASN A 115 4.83 22.91 -8.38
CA ASN A 115 6.08 22.65 -7.63
C ASN A 115 5.97 21.47 -6.65
N GLN A 116 5.13 20.49 -6.97
CA GLN A 116 5.06 19.24 -6.21
C GLN A 116 5.93 18.19 -6.88
N TYR A 117 6.79 17.55 -6.08
CA TYR A 117 7.58 16.41 -6.54
C TYR A 117 6.74 15.15 -6.40
N LEU A 118 6.57 14.43 -7.51
CA LEU A 118 5.78 13.19 -7.55
C LEU A 118 6.71 11.99 -7.47
N TYR A 119 6.45 11.12 -6.49
CA TYR A 119 7.14 9.86 -6.31
C TYR A 119 6.15 8.71 -6.43
N GLY A 120 6.61 7.61 -6.97
CA GLY A 120 5.81 6.39 -7.09
C GLY A 120 6.56 5.18 -6.58
N SER A 121 5.80 4.21 -6.14
CA SER A 121 6.34 2.94 -5.65
C SER A 121 5.28 1.86 -5.74
N SER A 122 5.67 0.62 -5.55
CA SER A 122 4.71 -0.48 -5.54
C SER A 122 5.06 -1.53 -4.50
N LEU A 123 4.01 -2.14 -3.98
CA LEU A 123 4.05 -3.17 -2.95
C LEU A 123 3.23 -4.36 -3.42
N ARG A 124 3.66 -5.54 -3.04
CA ARG A 124 2.89 -6.77 -3.25
C ARG A 124 2.37 -7.25 -1.92
N VAL A 125 1.07 -7.52 -1.85
CA VAL A 125 0.41 -8.02 -0.65
C VAL A 125 -0.10 -9.42 -0.92
N ARG A 126 0.18 -10.35 0.01
CA ARG A 126 -0.34 -11.71 -0.03
C ARG A 126 -1.11 -11.96 1.24
N ALA A 127 -2.33 -12.43 1.08
CA ALA A 127 -3.22 -12.74 2.19
C ALA A 127 -4.09 -13.93 1.82
N TYR A 128 -4.72 -14.52 2.81
CA TYR A 128 -5.70 -15.57 2.53
C TYR A 128 -6.92 -15.43 3.44
N SER A 129 -8.06 -15.87 2.92
CA SER A 129 -9.28 -15.99 3.70
C SER A 129 -9.48 -17.42 4.17
N TYR A 130 -10.15 -17.56 5.28
CA TYR A 130 -10.49 -18.88 5.83
C TYR A 130 -11.75 -19.47 5.22
#